data_a644c0def32d27d954297d40ffda809d
#
_entry.id   a644c0def32d27d954297d40ffda809d
#
_cell.length_a   1.000
_cell.length_b   1.000
_cell.length_c   1.000
_cell.angle_alpha   90.00
_cell.angle_beta   90.00
_cell.angle_gamma   90.00
#
_symmetry.space_group_name_H-M   'P 1'
#
loop_
_entity.id
_entity.type
_entity.pdbx_description
1 polymer ?
#
loop_
_entity_poly.entity_id
_entity_poly.type
_entity_poly.pdbx_seq_one_letter_code
_entity_poly.pdbx_strand_id
1 'polypeptide(L)'
;MRSLLLVFCLWLGGSAAALATTPAWTGLDWLIGDWTANGDPSQGTGGFTFAREAGGQILVRRNFADYPAQGAKPAERHDDLMVIYLEGPQTRAIYWDSEGHQIHYGVSTPAAGRVDFVSDDSAGPRYRLRYRKTGPGLQGSFEVAPPNARETFQPYLSWTAARRQ
;
A
#
# COMPACT_ATOMS: atom_id res chain seq x y z
N MET A 1 10.67 -22.35 -72.76
CA MET A 1 9.89 -21.67 -71.74
C MET A 1 10.01 -22.46 -70.44
N ARG A 2 10.79 -21.96 -69.48
CA ARG A 2 11.03 -22.63 -68.17
C ARG A 2 10.26 -21.76 -67.10
N SER A 3 9.16 -22.36 -66.58
CA SER A 3 8.40 -21.72 -65.47
C SER A 3 9.11 -21.90 -64.17
N LEU A 4 9.46 -20.80 -63.52
CA LEU A 4 10.06 -20.75 -62.18
C LEU A 4 8.89 -20.65 -61.17
N LEU A 5 8.67 -21.73 -60.38
CA LEU A 5 7.75 -21.73 -59.26
C LEU A 5 8.47 -21.09 -58.06
N LEU A 6 8.01 -19.89 -57.63
CA LEU A 6 8.41 -19.27 -56.39
C LEU A 6 7.57 -19.89 -55.22
N VAL A 7 8.21 -20.65 -54.36
CA VAL A 7 7.59 -21.11 -53.10
C VAL A 7 7.76 -20.03 -52.05
N PHE A 8 6.65 -19.40 -51.65
CA PHE A 8 6.59 -18.40 -50.59
C PHE A 8 6.40 -19.14 -49.27
N CYS A 9 7.47 -19.34 -48.48
CA CYS A 9 7.38 -19.84 -47.11
C CYS A 9 6.88 -18.71 -46.19
N LEU A 10 5.59 -18.73 -45.81
CA LEU A 10 5.08 -17.89 -44.73
C LEU A 10 5.62 -18.42 -43.39
N TRP A 11 6.54 -17.68 -42.82
CA TRP A 11 6.91 -17.84 -41.40
C TRP A 11 5.80 -17.20 -40.54
N LEU A 12 4.91 -18.04 -39.99
CA LEU A 12 4.03 -17.65 -38.88
C LEU A 12 4.86 -17.59 -37.60
N GLY A 13 5.47 -16.44 -37.34
CA GLY A 13 6.11 -16.12 -36.07
C GLY A 13 5.03 -16.00 -34.97
N GLY A 14 4.70 -17.10 -34.29
CA GLY A 14 3.88 -17.07 -33.10
C GLY A 14 4.63 -16.35 -31.98
N SER A 15 4.29 -15.08 -31.71
CA SER A 15 4.73 -14.42 -30.49
C SER A 15 4.07 -15.10 -29.30
N ALA A 16 4.79 -15.97 -28.60
CA ALA A 16 4.38 -16.46 -27.31
C ALA A 16 4.33 -15.26 -26.35
N ALA A 17 3.13 -14.80 -26.00
CA ALA A 17 2.96 -13.84 -24.93
C ALA A 17 3.49 -14.48 -23.63
N ALA A 18 4.59 -13.97 -23.11
CA ALA A 18 5.10 -14.37 -21.82
C ALA A 18 4.02 -14.00 -20.78
N LEU A 19 3.43 -14.99 -20.12
CA LEU A 19 2.53 -14.78 -19.01
C LEU A 19 3.34 -14.07 -17.91
N ALA A 20 2.93 -12.84 -17.55
CA ALA A 20 3.53 -12.13 -16.44
C ALA A 20 3.30 -12.95 -15.16
N THR A 21 4.38 -13.34 -14.49
CA THR A 21 4.27 -14.04 -13.22
C THR A 21 3.74 -13.08 -12.15
N THR A 22 2.70 -13.52 -11.41
CA THR A 22 2.18 -12.75 -10.28
C THR A 22 3.27 -12.62 -9.21
N PRO A 23 3.58 -11.41 -8.72
CA PRO A 23 4.55 -11.22 -7.65
C PRO A 23 4.18 -12.02 -6.40
N ALA A 24 5.18 -12.63 -5.78
CA ALA A 24 5.01 -13.20 -4.45
C ALA A 24 5.12 -12.04 -3.43
N TRP A 25 3.99 -11.61 -2.86
CA TRP A 25 3.93 -10.54 -1.86
C TRP A 25 4.40 -11.04 -0.49
N THR A 26 5.58 -11.70 -0.47
CA THR A 26 6.16 -12.30 0.72
C THR A 26 6.31 -11.26 1.83
N GLY A 27 5.73 -11.56 2.99
CA GLY A 27 5.76 -10.66 4.14
C GLY A 27 4.63 -9.61 4.16
N LEU A 28 3.87 -9.44 3.07
CA LEU A 28 2.71 -8.53 2.99
C LEU A 28 1.37 -9.26 2.92
N ASP A 29 1.35 -10.55 2.58
CA ASP A 29 0.13 -11.34 2.36
C ASP A 29 -0.82 -11.34 3.56
N TRP A 30 -0.29 -11.24 4.77
CA TRP A 30 -1.08 -11.21 6.01
C TRP A 30 -1.92 -9.93 6.14
N LEU A 31 -1.61 -8.85 5.41
CA LEU A 31 -2.39 -7.62 5.37
C LEU A 31 -3.64 -7.75 4.50
N ILE A 32 -3.65 -8.65 3.50
CA ILE A 32 -4.74 -8.78 2.53
C ILE A 32 -6.05 -9.11 3.23
N GLY A 33 -7.09 -8.33 2.95
CA GLY A 33 -8.45 -8.45 3.49
C GLY A 33 -8.96 -7.13 4.05
N ASP A 34 -10.10 -7.21 4.71
CA ASP A 34 -10.81 -6.08 5.27
C ASP A 34 -10.53 -5.95 6.77
N TRP A 35 -10.28 -4.73 7.21
CA TRP A 35 -9.93 -4.40 8.59
C TRP A 35 -10.83 -3.29 9.12
N THR A 36 -11.29 -3.44 10.35
CA THR A 36 -12.03 -2.40 11.08
C THR A 36 -11.16 -1.92 12.23
N ALA A 37 -10.96 -0.60 12.31
CA ALA A 37 -10.26 0.00 13.44
C ALA A 37 -11.05 -0.22 14.73
N ASN A 38 -10.34 -0.59 15.79
CA ASN A 38 -10.89 -0.71 17.13
C ASN A 38 -10.68 0.62 17.87
N GLY A 39 -11.66 1.03 18.65
CA GLY A 39 -11.58 2.25 19.46
C GLY A 39 -12.94 2.71 19.92
N ASP A 40 -12.98 3.85 20.60
CA ASP A 40 -14.21 4.51 21.00
C ASP A 40 -14.82 5.23 19.77
N PRO A 41 -16.03 4.86 19.32
CA PRO A 41 -16.67 5.51 18.18
C PRO A 41 -16.89 7.03 18.38
N SER A 42 -16.93 7.52 19.62
CA SER A 42 -17.01 8.95 19.90
C SER A 42 -15.76 9.72 19.51
N GLN A 43 -14.61 9.05 19.33
CA GLN A 43 -13.37 9.63 18.88
C GLN A 43 -13.17 9.47 17.37
N GLY A 44 -13.97 8.60 16.75
CA GLY A 44 -13.95 8.30 15.32
C GLY A 44 -14.07 6.83 15.03
N THR A 45 -14.44 6.53 13.80
CA THR A 45 -14.50 5.16 13.27
C THR A 45 -13.67 5.08 12.00
N GLY A 46 -13.25 3.89 11.63
CA GLY A 46 -12.47 3.74 10.41
C GLY A 46 -12.24 2.29 10.03
N GLY A 47 -11.69 2.14 8.85
CA GLY A 47 -11.34 0.82 8.34
C GLY A 47 -10.49 0.94 7.08
N PHE A 48 -9.91 -0.18 6.71
CA PHE A 48 -9.11 -0.25 5.49
C PHE A 48 -9.14 -1.65 4.89
N THR A 49 -8.88 -1.70 3.60
CA THR A 49 -8.73 -2.95 2.86
C THR A 49 -7.34 -3.01 2.26
N PHE A 50 -6.79 -4.22 2.15
CA PHE A 50 -5.69 -4.51 1.24
C PHE A 50 -6.16 -5.58 0.26
N ALA A 51 -6.06 -5.29 -1.03
CA ALA A 51 -6.47 -6.19 -2.10
C ALA A 51 -5.39 -6.35 -3.16
N ARG A 52 -5.35 -7.53 -3.80
CA ARG A 52 -4.56 -7.73 -5.02
C ARG A 52 -5.35 -7.15 -6.19
N GLU A 53 -4.71 -6.33 -7.00
CA GLU A 53 -5.30 -5.75 -8.21
C GLU A 53 -4.37 -5.93 -9.42
N ALA A 54 -4.86 -5.55 -10.59
CA ALA A 54 -4.15 -5.72 -11.87
C ALA A 54 -3.61 -7.16 -12.07
N GLY A 55 -4.47 -8.17 -11.87
CA GLY A 55 -4.05 -9.57 -11.98
C GLY A 55 -3.07 -10.01 -10.88
N GLY A 56 -3.02 -9.31 -9.75
CA GLY A 56 -2.12 -9.57 -8.63
C GLY A 56 -0.75 -8.89 -8.76
N GLN A 57 -0.57 -8.03 -9.76
CA GLN A 57 0.68 -7.30 -9.98
C GLN A 57 0.92 -6.17 -8.97
N ILE A 58 -0.14 -5.69 -8.33
CA ILE A 58 -0.08 -4.66 -7.29
C ILE A 58 -0.93 -5.06 -6.08
N LEU A 59 -0.60 -4.49 -4.92
CA LEU A 59 -1.51 -4.43 -3.78
C LEU A 59 -2.05 -3.02 -3.66
N VAL A 60 -3.35 -2.89 -3.40
CA VAL A 60 -3.99 -1.60 -3.18
C VAL A 60 -4.57 -1.57 -1.77
N ARG A 61 -4.19 -0.55 -1.00
CA ARG A 61 -4.85 -0.20 0.25
C ARG A 61 -5.85 0.92 -0.01
N ARG A 62 -7.08 0.74 0.47
CA ARG A 62 -8.07 1.81 0.60
C ARG A 62 -8.40 1.98 2.07
N ASN A 63 -8.40 3.20 2.54
CA ASN A 63 -8.66 3.52 3.94
C ASN A 63 -9.68 4.64 4.04
N PHE A 64 -10.43 4.63 5.14
CA PHE A 64 -11.24 5.77 5.56
C PHE A 64 -11.18 5.92 7.09
N ALA A 65 -11.33 7.17 7.54
CA ALA A 65 -11.55 7.50 8.94
C ALA A 65 -12.63 8.59 9.02
N ASP A 66 -13.68 8.32 9.78
CA ASP A 66 -14.77 9.25 10.04
C ASP A 66 -14.61 9.81 11.46
N TYR A 67 -14.43 11.11 11.56
CA TYR A 67 -14.32 11.84 12.82
C TYR A 67 -15.64 12.56 13.11
N PRO A 68 -16.29 12.35 14.26
CA PRO A 68 -17.52 13.02 14.61
C PRO A 68 -17.28 14.51 14.87
N ALA A 69 -18.32 15.32 14.76
CA ALA A 69 -18.26 16.72 15.17
C ALA A 69 -17.91 16.84 16.66
N GLN A 70 -16.98 17.74 16.99
CA GLN A 70 -16.52 18.00 18.34
C GLN A 70 -16.50 19.51 18.62
N GLY A 71 -17.42 19.99 19.44
CA GLY A 71 -17.55 21.43 19.71
C GLY A 71 -17.83 22.23 18.44
N ALA A 72 -16.95 23.16 18.11
CA ALA A 72 -17.05 23.98 16.89
C ALA A 72 -16.44 23.31 15.65
N LYS A 73 -15.73 22.17 15.79
CA LYS A 73 -15.17 21.39 14.67
C LYS A 73 -16.28 20.54 14.06
N PRO A 74 -16.61 20.70 12.75
CA PRO A 74 -17.58 19.86 12.07
C PRO A 74 -17.10 18.41 11.98
N ALA A 75 -18.00 17.50 11.67
CA ALA A 75 -17.62 16.13 11.31
C ALA A 75 -16.75 16.14 10.06
N GLU A 76 -15.76 15.27 10.03
CA GLU A 76 -14.76 15.21 8.97
C GLU A 76 -14.54 13.76 8.55
N ARG A 77 -14.32 13.53 7.26
CA ARG A 77 -13.90 12.24 6.72
C ARG A 77 -12.57 12.38 6.02
N HIS A 78 -11.67 11.51 6.39
CA HIS A 78 -10.39 11.30 5.73
C HIS A 78 -10.45 10.01 4.90
N ASP A 79 -10.19 10.10 3.62
CA ASP A 79 -10.04 8.95 2.72
C ASP A 79 -8.63 8.92 2.17
N ASP A 80 -8.03 7.74 2.07
CA ASP A 80 -6.74 7.57 1.42
C ASP A 80 -6.64 6.29 0.56
N LEU A 81 -5.76 6.35 -0.42
CA LEU A 81 -5.39 5.27 -1.32
C LEU A 81 -3.88 5.09 -1.29
N MET A 82 -3.42 3.84 -1.21
CA MET A 82 -2.01 3.51 -1.40
C MET A 82 -1.88 2.35 -2.38
N VAL A 83 -1.02 2.52 -3.39
CA VAL A 83 -0.66 1.48 -4.35
C VAL A 83 0.73 0.97 -4.01
N ILE A 84 0.87 -0.33 -3.80
CA ILE A 84 2.13 -1.02 -3.51
C ILE A 84 2.49 -1.84 -4.75
N TYR A 85 3.71 -1.68 -5.22
CA TYR A 85 4.19 -2.27 -6.48
C TYR A 85 5.67 -2.67 -6.38
N LEU A 86 6.14 -3.44 -7.36
CA LEU A 86 7.55 -3.77 -7.49
C LEU A 86 8.21 -2.82 -8.49
N GLU A 87 9.33 -2.21 -8.07
CA GLU A 87 10.25 -1.45 -8.91
C GLU A 87 11.58 -2.20 -8.96
N GLY A 88 11.75 -3.01 -9.99
CA GLY A 88 12.85 -3.98 -10.01
C GLY A 88 12.76 -4.95 -8.81
N PRO A 89 13.83 -5.10 -8.01
CA PRO A 89 13.80 -5.96 -6.83
C PRO A 89 13.19 -5.28 -5.58
N GLN A 90 12.86 -3.99 -5.66
CA GLN A 90 12.39 -3.22 -4.52
C GLN A 90 10.86 -3.19 -4.46
N THR A 91 10.31 -3.29 -3.25
CA THR A 91 8.91 -2.98 -3.01
C THR A 91 8.77 -1.49 -2.71
N ARG A 92 7.91 -0.83 -3.47
CA ARG A 92 7.62 0.60 -3.36
C ARG A 92 6.16 0.82 -3.10
N ALA A 93 5.79 2.01 -2.61
CA ALA A 93 4.39 2.41 -2.55
C ALA A 93 4.24 3.91 -2.83
N ILE A 94 3.07 4.27 -3.33
CA ILE A 94 2.64 5.65 -3.48
C ILE A 94 1.30 5.80 -2.77
N TYR A 95 1.19 6.85 -1.97
CA TYR A 95 0.04 7.20 -1.16
C TYR A 95 -0.55 8.53 -1.62
N TRP A 96 -1.87 8.63 -1.61
CA TRP A 96 -2.65 9.85 -1.81
C TRP A 96 -3.78 9.91 -0.80
N ASP A 97 -4.16 11.11 -0.37
CA ASP A 97 -5.30 11.32 0.52
C ASP A 97 -6.25 12.43 0.03
N SER A 98 -7.38 12.55 0.72
CA SER A 98 -8.41 13.54 0.45
C SER A 98 -7.98 14.98 0.76
N GLU A 99 -6.84 15.18 1.43
CA GLU A 99 -6.27 16.49 1.76
C GLU A 99 -5.24 16.96 0.70
N GLY A 100 -4.96 16.11 -0.30
CA GLY A 100 -4.07 16.42 -1.41
C GLY A 100 -2.61 16.06 -1.15
N HIS A 101 -2.30 15.30 -0.11
CA HIS A 101 -0.94 14.82 0.10
C HIS A 101 -0.62 13.67 -0.86
N GLN A 102 0.64 13.64 -1.30
CA GLN A 102 1.22 12.52 -2.04
C GLN A 102 2.54 12.14 -1.39
N ILE A 103 2.70 10.85 -1.04
CA ILE A 103 3.91 10.36 -0.39
C ILE A 103 4.42 9.13 -1.13
N HIS A 104 5.70 9.13 -1.49
CA HIS A 104 6.40 7.98 -2.03
C HIS A 104 7.13 7.25 -0.90
N TYR A 105 6.98 5.93 -0.84
CA TYR A 105 7.54 5.09 0.21
C TYR A 105 8.45 3.99 -0.34
N GLY A 106 9.56 3.77 0.35
CA GLY A 106 10.23 2.48 0.36
C GLY A 106 9.52 1.54 1.33
N VAL A 107 9.34 0.28 0.96
CA VAL A 107 8.63 -0.72 1.76
C VAL A 107 9.60 -1.80 2.21
N SER A 108 9.58 -2.12 3.50
CA SER A 108 10.40 -3.17 4.08
C SER A 108 9.61 -4.05 5.04
N THR A 109 10.03 -5.32 5.16
CA THR A 109 9.46 -6.31 6.09
C THR A 109 10.55 -6.76 7.06
N PRO A 110 10.91 -5.92 8.06
CA PRO A 110 12.08 -6.16 8.92
C PRO A 110 11.95 -7.36 9.85
N ALA A 111 10.72 -7.86 10.05
CA ALA A 111 10.43 -9.07 10.81
C ALA A 111 9.12 -9.70 10.32
N ALA A 112 8.91 -10.98 10.62
CA ALA A 112 7.64 -11.65 10.34
C ALA A 112 6.47 -10.91 11.00
N GLY A 113 5.42 -10.63 10.21
CA GLY A 113 4.24 -9.89 10.68
C GLY A 113 4.50 -8.40 10.96
N ARG A 114 5.55 -7.82 10.39
CA ARG A 114 5.81 -6.39 10.43
C ARG A 114 6.12 -5.86 9.03
N VAL A 115 5.54 -4.72 8.70
CA VAL A 115 5.87 -3.94 7.51
C VAL A 115 6.02 -2.47 7.88
N ASP A 116 7.05 -1.84 7.34
CA ASP A 116 7.33 -0.42 7.45
C ASP A 116 7.32 0.20 6.04
N PHE A 117 6.53 1.27 5.88
CA PHE A 117 6.52 2.17 4.72
C PHE A 117 7.22 3.44 5.15
N VAL A 118 8.40 3.71 4.64
CA VAL A 118 9.20 4.89 5.02
C VAL A 118 9.29 5.82 3.82
N SER A 119 8.89 7.08 4.00
CA SER A 119 8.90 8.07 2.92
C SER A 119 10.32 8.27 2.38
N ASP A 120 10.38 8.57 1.09
CA ASP A 120 11.62 8.96 0.44
C ASP A 120 12.21 10.22 1.08
N ASP A 121 13.48 10.42 0.88
CA ASP A 121 14.17 11.61 1.35
C ASP A 121 13.66 12.86 0.65
N SER A 122 13.34 13.88 1.43
CA SER A 122 12.90 15.20 0.96
C SER A 122 13.41 16.27 1.93
N ALA A 123 13.30 17.54 1.60
CA ALA A 123 13.68 18.63 2.49
C ALA A 123 12.74 18.77 3.71
N GLY A 124 11.53 18.21 3.62
CA GLY A 124 10.52 18.23 4.69
C GLY A 124 10.69 17.11 5.71
N PRO A 125 9.70 16.93 6.59
CA PRO A 125 9.67 15.80 7.52
C PRO A 125 9.63 14.46 6.78
N ARG A 126 10.07 13.40 7.47
CA ARG A 126 9.89 12.03 6.99
C ARG A 126 8.72 11.38 7.69
N TYR A 127 8.06 10.50 6.98
CA TYR A 127 6.89 9.78 7.44
C TYR A 127 7.16 8.29 7.48
N ARG A 128 6.62 7.59 8.48
CA ARG A 128 6.64 6.13 8.55
C ARG A 128 5.27 5.61 8.92
N LEU A 129 4.65 4.88 7.99
CA LEU A 129 3.46 4.08 8.26
C LEU A 129 3.91 2.66 8.59
N ARG A 130 3.48 2.12 9.70
CA ARG A 130 3.86 0.78 10.17
C ARG A 130 2.63 -0.05 10.47
N TYR A 131 2.69 -1.33 10.09
CA TYR A 131 1.76 -2.34 10.55
C TYR A 131 2.51 -3.47 11.26
N ARG A 132 1.92 -3.96 12.34
CA ARG A 132 2.41 -5.11 13.11
C ARG A 132 1.26 -6.05 13.40
N LYS A 133 1.42 -7.33 13.05
CA LYS A 133 0.46 -8.38 13.39
C LYS A 133 0.44 -8.61 14.89
N THR A 134 -0.76 -8.69 15.50
CA THR A 134 -0.97 -8.92 16.94
C THR A 134 -2.03 -10.02 17.12
N GLY A 135 -1.61 -11.30 17.17
CA GLY A 135 -2.57 -12.41 17.20
C GLY A 135 -3.52 -12.37 16.00
N PRO A 136 -4.87 -12.31 16.24
CA PRO A 136 -5.86 -12.25 15.16
C PRO A 136 -6.00 -10.85 14.53
N GLY A 137 -5.45 -9.82 15.17
CA GLY A 137 -5.56 -8.42 14.75
C GLY A 137 -4.24 -7.84 14.28
N LEU A 138 -4.21 -6.53 14.18
CA LEU A 138 -3.00 -5.76 13.92
C LEU A 138 -2.97 -4.45 14.71
N GLN A 139 -1.76 -3.93 14.89
CA GLN A 139 -1.48 -2.57 15.33
C GLN A 139 -0.92 -1.78 14.15
N GLY A 140 -1.46 -0.58 13.94
CA GLY A 140 -0.93 0.41 13.00
C GLY A 140 -0.37 1.62 13.74
N SER A 141 0.63 2.28 13.15
CA SER A 141 1.10 3.58 13.57
C SER A 141 1.50 4.43 12.37
N PHE A 142 1.18 5.70 12.43
CA PHE A 142 1.74 6.72 11.56
C PHE A 142 2.67 7.59 12.40
N GLU A 143 3.90 7.71 11.97
CA GLU A 143 5.00 8.32 12.72
C GLU A 143 5.66 9.41 11.86
N VAL A 144 6.15 10.45 12.51
CA VAL A 144 6.79 11.59 11.85
C VAL A 144 8.18 11.81 12.45
N ALA A 145 9.17 12.04 11.61
CA ALA A 145 10.50 12.48 11.98
C ALA A 145 10.72 13.90 11.43
N PRO A 146 11.14 14.86 12.27
CA PRO A 146 11.36 16.23 11.83
C PRO A 146 12.61 16.35 10.94
N PRO A 147 12.73 17.41 10.11
CA PRO A 147 13.85 17.55 9.18
C PRO A 147 15.23 17.54 9.83
N ASN A 148 15.34 18.00 11.07
CA ASN A 148 16.60 18.06 11.84
C ASN A 148 16.91 16.78 12.62
N ALA A 149 16.00 15.78 12.63
CA ALA A 149 16.19 14.47 13.28
C ALA A 149 15.51 13.35 12.48
N ARG A 150 15.89 13.21 11.22
CA ARG A 150 15.21 12.43 10.15
C ARG A 150 15.04 10.94 10.43
N GLU A 151 15.80 10.38 11.34
CA GLU A 151 15.68 8.97 11.75
C GLU A 151 14.96 8.79 13.09
N THR A 152 14.57 9.91 13.75
CA THR A 152 13.91 9.91 15.05
C THR A 152 12.40 10.02 14.87
N PHE A 153 11.77 8.91 14.50
CA PHE A 153 10.33 8.82 14.30
C PHE A 153 9.57 8.83 15.63
N GLN A 154 8.60 9.74 15.75
CA GLN A 154 7.68 9.83 16.88
C GLN A 154 6.26 9.47 16.43
N PRO A 155 5.48 8.72 17.21
CA PRO A 155 4.09 8.44 16.90
C PRO A 155 3.27 9.72 16.78
N TYR A 156 2.60 9.90 15.64
CA TYR A 156 1.60 10.92 15.41
C TYR A 156 0.19 10.35 15.60
N LEU A 157 -0.02 9.12 15.11
CA LEU A 157 -1.28 8.39 15.20
C LEU A 157 -0.99 6.91 15.46
N SER A 158 -1.78 6.27 16.31
CA SER A 158 -1.70 4.83 16.56
C SER A 158 -3.09 4.23 16.71
N TRP A 159 -3.29 3.01 16.19
CA TRP A 159 -4.56 2.29 16.27
C TRP A 159 -4.34 0.79 16.33
N THR A 160 -5.39 0.07 16.72
CA THR A 160 -5.50 -1.37 16.52
C THR A 160 -6.63 -1.66 15.56
N ALA A 161 -6.59 -2.79 14.88
CA ALA A 161 -7.67 -3.22 14.00
C ALA A 161 -7.90 -4.73 14.09
N ALA A 162 -9.14 -5.11 13.90
CA ALA A 162 -9.57 -6.49 13.75
C ALA A 162 -9.95 -6.78 12.30
N ARG A 163 -9.75 -8.04 11.87
CA ARG A 163 -10.19 -8.46 10.55
C ARG A 163 -11.72 -8.52 10.54
N ARG A 164 -12.33 -7.93 9.52
CA ARG A 164 -13.77 -8.08 9.27
C ARG A 164 -14.06 -9.50 8.80
N GLN A 165 -15.03 -10.15 9.43
CA GLN A 165 -15.53 -11.48 9.05
C GLN A 165 -16.50 -11.37 7.88
#